data_962ef082a805356c773d57213323f04a
#
_entry.id   962ef082a805356c773d57213323f04a
#
_cell.length_a   1.000
_cell.length_b   1.000
_cell.length_c   1.000
_cell.angle_alpha   90.00
_cell.angle_beta   90.00
_cell.angle_gamma   90.00
#
_symmetry.space_group_name_H-M   'P 1'
#
loop_
_entity.id
_entity.type
_entity.pdbx_description
1 polymer ?
#
loop_
_entity_poly.entity_id
_entity_poly.type
_entity_poly.pdbx_seq_one_letter_code
_entity_poly.pdbx_strand_id
1 'polypeptide(L)' 'MLEVDPWGKAAECERAIEIVADPERRVVLNSLRSLWLALGSQPSLKGQQAGRLSTIAQIHIELMSVCRSAMH' A
#
# COMPACT_ATOMS: atom_id res chain seq x y z
N MET A 1 4.03 -19.64 -4.16
CA MET A 1 3.15 -18.70 -4.85
C MET A 1 2.83 -17.53 -3.92
N LEU A 2 3.13 -16.33 -4.37
CA LEU A 2 2.91 -15.13 -3.55
C LEU A 2 1.54 -14.55 -3.84
N GLU A 3 0.65 -14.64 -2.87
CA GLU A 3 -0.63 -13.96 -2.94
C GLU A 3 -0.51 -12.60 -2.26
N VAL A 4 -0.89 -11.56 -2.98
CA VAL A 4 -0.94 -10.22 -2.41
C VAL A 4 -2.30 -10.07 -1.74
N ASP A 5 -2.28 -9.82 -0.43
CA ASP A 5 -3.49 -9.57 0.35
C ASP A 5 -3.75 -8.06 0.42
N PRO A 6 -4.72 -7.54 -0.37
CA PRO A 6 -4.99 -6.11 -0.37
C PRO A 6 -5.39 -5.56 1.00
N TRP A 7 -6.15 -6.32 1.77
CA TRP A 7 -6.58 -5.90 3.10
C TRP A 7 -5.40 -5.78 4.06
N GLY A 8 -4.48 -6.75 4.00
CA GLY A 8 -3.26 -6.72 4.80
C GLY A 8 -2.37 -5.54 4.43
N LYS A 9 -2.26 -5.26 3.13
CA LYS A 9 -1.49 -4.12 2.64
C LYS A 9 -2.10 -2.80 3.08
N ALA A 10 -3.42 -2.68 3.03
CA ALA A 10 -4.12 -1.48 3.51
C ALA A 10 -3.88 -1.27 5.01
N ALA A 11 -3.89 -2.33 5.79
CA ALA A 11 -3.60 -2.24 7.23
C ALA A 11 -2.17 -1.78 7.49
N GLU A 12 -1.21 -2.23 6.70
CA GLU A 12 0.17 -1.76 6.79
C GLU A 12 0.27 -0.26 6.51
N CYS A 13 -0.46 0.22 5.51
CA CYS A 13 -0.51 1.65 5.19
C CYS A 13 -1.09 2.46 6.36
N GLU A 14 -2.16 1.97 6.97
CA GLU A 14 -2.77 2.64 8.12
C GLU A 14 -1.79 2.79 9.28
N ARG A 15 -1.06 1.73 9.59
CA ARG A 15 -0.05 1.77 10.65
C ARG A 15 1.06 2.76 10.33
N ALA A 16 1.50 2.80 9.09
CA ALA A 16 2.54 3.72 8.67
C ALA A 16 2.07 5.17 8.76
N ILE A 17 0.82 5.44 8.40
CA ILE A 17 0.23 6.78 8.48
C ILE A 17 0.25 7.30 9.92
N GLU A 18 0.00 6.44 10.90
CA GLU A 18 0.01 6.83 12.31
C GLU A 18 1.40 7.23 12.81
N ILE A 19 2.44 6.66 12.22
CA ILE A 19 3.82 6.86 12.66
C ILE A 19 4.51 7.98 11.90
N VAL A 20 4.23 8.12 10.59
CA VAL A 20 4.91 9.07 9.72
C VAL A 20 4.41 10.49 9.98
N ALA A 21 5.35 11.39 10.25
CA ALA A 21 5.03 12.80 10.51
C ALA A 21 4.98 13.64 9.24
N ASP A 22 5.66 13.22 8.18
CA ASP A 22 5.74 13.97 6.92
C ASP A 22 4.38 13.99 6.20
N PRO A 23 3.77 15.20 6.01
CA PRO A 23 2.45 15.30 5.37
C PRO A 23 2.42 14.74 3.94
N GLU A 24 3.49 14.92 3.18
CA GLU A 24 3.55 14.40 1.81
C GLU A 24 3.51 12.88 1.76
N ARG A 25 4.27 12.24 2.65
CA ARG A 25 4.27 10.78 2.76
C ARG A 25 2.92 10.26 3.22
N ARG A 26 2.26 10.97 4.12
CA ARG A 26 0.94 10.60 4.60
C ARG A 26 -0.09 10.62 3.47
N VAL A 27 0.00 11.62 2.58
CA VAL A 27 -0.88 11.69 1.41
C VAL A 27 -0.64 10.50 0.49
N VAL A 28 0.61 10.16 0.21
CA VAL A 28 0.96 9.01 -0.64
C VAL A 28 0.47 7.71 0.00
N LEU A 29 0.66 7.54 1.30
CA LEU A 29 0.20 6.35 2.02
C LEU A 29 -1.32 6.24 1.99
N ASN A 30 -2.04 7.35 2.13
CA ASN A 30 -3.50 7.36 2.03
C ASN A 30 -3.96 6.92 0.64
N SER A 31 -3.31 7.41 -0.40
CA SER A 31 -3.62 7.03 -1.78
C SER A 31 -3.39 5.53 -2.01
N LEU A 32 -2.27 5.03 -1.51
CA LEU A 32 -1.94 3.61 -1.61
C LEU A 32 -2.93 2.74 -0.84
N ARG A 33 -3.29 3.17 0.36
CA ARG A 33 -4.31 2.50 1.18
C ARG A 33 -5.63 2.40 0.44
N SER A 34 -6.08 3.51 -0.15
CA SER A 34 -7.32 3.55 -0.92
C SER A 34 -7.28 2.56 -2.09
N LEU A 35 -6.15 2.49 -2.78
CA LEU A 35 -5.96 1.55 -3.87
C LEU A 35 -6.08 0.10 -3.40
N TRP A 36 -5.42 -0.25 -2.29
CA TRP A 36 -5.51 -1.59 -1.73
C TRP A 36 -6.92 -1.95 -1.30
N LEU A 37 -7.64 -1.00 -0.69
CA LEU A 37 -9.01 -1.22 -0.27
C LEU A 37 -9.93 -1.44 -1.48
N ALA A 38 -9.73 -0.69 -2.55
CA ALA A 38 -10.50 -0.88 -3.78
C ALA A 38 -10.24 -2.25 -4.38
N LEU A 39 -8.98 -2.67 -4.44
CA LEU A 39 -8.62 -3.98 -4.95
C LEU A 39 -9.21 -5.12 -4.11
N GLY A 40 -9.27 -4.94 -2.81
CA GLY A 40 -9.85 -5.92 -1.90
C GLY A 40 -11.37 -5.99 -1.98
N SER A 41 -12.01 -4.84 -2.20
CA SER A 41 -13.48 -4.73 -2.23
C SER A 41 -14.08 -5.15 -3.58
N GLN A 42 -13.30 -5.02 -4.66
CA GLN A 42 -13.79 -5.26 -6.02
C GLN A 42 -12.93 -6.30 -6.72
N PRO A 43 -13.31 -7.58 -6.63
CA PRO A 43 -12.54 -8.66 -7.28
C PRO A 43 -12.35 -8.46 -8.80
N SER A 44 -13.33 -7.86 -9.47
CA SER A 44 -13.20 -7.57 -10.90
C SER A 44 -12.10 -6.55 -11.18
N LEU A 45 -11.96 -5.55 -10.32
CA LEU A 45 -10.88 -4.57 -10.42
C LEU A 45 -9.52 -5.24 -10.19
N LYS A 46 -9.44 -6.14 -9.23
CA LYS A 46 -8.22 -6.91 -8.97
C LYS A 46 -7.82 -7.71 -10.21
N GLY A 47 -8.79 -8.33 -10.89
CA GLY A 47 -8.54 -9.05 -12.13
C GLY A 47 -8.01 -8.14 -13.23
N GLN A 48 -8.60 -6.94 -13.38
CA GLN A 48 -8.17 -5.96 -14.36
C GLN A 48 -6.78 -5.43 -14.06
N GLN A 49 -6.40 -5.37 -12.80
CA GLN A 49 -5.11 -4.84 -12.36
C GLN A 49 -4.06 -5.93 -12.13
N ALA A 50 -4.37 -7.16 -12.48
CA ALA A 50 -3.47 -8.29 -12.22
C ALA A 50 -2.05 -8.06 -12.73
N GLY A 51 -1.90 -7.45 -13.91
CA GLY A 51 -0.59 -7.16 -14.47
C GLY A 51 0.16 -6.04 -13.75
N ARG A 52 -0.55 -5.26 -12.93
CA ARG A 52 0.02 -4.14 -12.17
C ARG A 52 0.21 -4.44 -10.69
N LEU A 53 -0.35 -5.53 -10.19
CA LEU A 53 -0.26 -5.88 -8.78
C LEU A 53 1.18 -6.00 -8.31
N SER A 54 2.03 -6.57 -9.14
CA SER A 54 3.45 -6.71 -8.85
C SER A 54 4.12 -5.34 -8.67
N THR A 55 3.80 -4.40 -9.56
CA THR A 55 4.33 -3.03 -9.50
C THR A 55 3.81 -2.30 -8.27
N ILE A 56 2.52 -2.43 -7.98
CA ILE A 56 1.90 -1.80 -6.81
C ILE A 56 2.54 -2.34 -5.53
N ALA A 57 2.73 -3.65 -5.44
CA ALA A 57 3.37 -4.27 -4.29
C ALA A 57 4.82 -3.80 -4.14
N GLN A 58 5.53 -3.63 -5.25
CA GLN A 58 6.91 -3.12 -5.22
C GLN A 58 6.95 -1.69 -4.69
N ILE A 59 6.06 -0.84 -5.16
CA ILE A 59 5.94 0.55 -4.67
C ILE A 59 5.66 0.55 -3.18
N HIS A 60 4.75 -0.33 -2.73
CA HIS A 60 4.41 -0.46 -1.32
C HIS A 60 5.64 -0.81 -0.48
N ILE A 61 6.41 -1.79 -0.92
CA ILE A 61 7.62 -2.22 -0.21
C ILE A 61 8.64 -1.09 -0.12
N GLU A 62 8.86 -0.38 -1.23
CA GLU A 62 9.81 0.73 -1.27
C GLU A 62 9.39 1.86 -0.36
N LEU A 63 8.10 2.20 -0.38
CA LEU A 63 7.56 3.26 0.48
C LEU A 63 7.69 2.89 1.96
N MET A 64 7.38 1.65 2.31
CA MET A 64 7.51 1.18 3.69
C MET A 64 8.97 1.20 4.15
N SER A 65 9.89 0.87 3.27
CA SER A 65 11.32 0.91 3.56
C SER A 65 11.77 2.34 3.88
N VAL A 66 11.32 3.32 3.08
CA VAL A 66 11.63 4.74 3.32
C VAL A 66 11.04 5.21 4.65
N CYS A 67 9.79 4.83 4.94
CA CYS A 67 9.14 5.20 6.21
C CYS A 67 9.88 4.60 7.41
N ARG A 68 10.35 3.36 7.26
CA ARG A 68 11.10 2.69 8.30
C ARG A 68 12.44 3.39 8.56
N SER A 69 13.13 3.81 7.50
CA SER A 69 14.37 4.55 7.62
C SER A 69 14.19 5.89 8.30
N ALA A 70 13.06 6.54 8.08
CA ALA A 70 12.75 7.84 8.67
C ALA A 70 12.49 7.78 10.18
N MET A 71 12.27 6.58 10.71
CA MET A 71 11.99 6.40 12.15
C MET A 71 13.24 6.28 13.01
N HIS A 72 14.41 6.30 12.44
CA HIS A 72 15.67 6.26 13.20
C HIS A 72 16.07 7.63 13.76
#